data_44ef64168bff8231f1b3df3d2d86a0dd
#
_entry.id   44ef64168bff8231f1b3df3d2d86a0dd
#
_cell.length_a   1.000
_cell.length_b   1.000
_cell.length_c   1.000
_cell.angle_alpha   90.00
_cell.angle_beta   90.00
_cell.angle_gamma   90.00
#
_symmetry.space_group_name_H-M   'P 1'
#
loop_
_entity.id
_entity.type
_entity.pdbx_description
1 polymer ?
#
loop_
_entity_poly.entity_id
_entity_poly.type
_entity_poly.pdbx_seq_one_letter_code
_entity_poly.pdbx_strand_id
1 'polypeptide(L)'
;MKTRLSIPVFFVIILLARSIDLKANSCDTVINEKGLSIKKLKIETNLKSNVVYPAILSGNESQTLEYIERFSVNRRAYLMRTFARGKKYFPKIAAIFKKHNIPTEFKVLIALESAFNANAISSAGAVGYWQIMSNVAREYGLKIPEEIKSLKKQEVSLKKTAHKIPVVDERKNLTKSTYVAARYLKDRCRNLKNDYLLIVASYNWGVGNVWNAMQRTGKSDPTFWDIKKYLPSETKAYVMNFIAINVIFHNYEKFLNNTLTFKATPDRDYTASITQAMPF
;
A
#
# COMPACT_ATOMS: atom_id res chain seq x y z
N MET A 1 7.22 -42.74 0.90
CA MET A 1 7.87 -41.41 0.91
C MET A 1 6.76 -40.37 0.98
N LYS A 2 6.57 -39.71 2.13
CA LYS A 2 5.55 -38.68 2.33
C LYS A 2 6.20 -37.31 2.23
N THR A 3 5.94 -36.61 1.15
CA THR A 3 6.36 -35.22 0.95
C THR A 3 5.49 -34.32 1.82
N ARG A 4 6.10 -33.69 2.82
CA ARG A 4 5.44 -32.65 3.62
C ARG A 4 5.50 -31.33 2.85
N LEU A 5 4.34 -30.87 2.42
CA LEU A 5 4.15 -29.50 1.91
C LEU A 5 4.20 -28.56 3.11
N SER A 6 5.23 -27.74 3.21
CA SER A 6 5.32 -26.67 4.21
C SER A 6 4.57 -25.44 3.71
N ILE A 7 3.44 -25.17 4.34
CA ILE A 7 2.65 -23.94 4.14
C ILE A 7 3.37 -22.80 4.86
N PRO A 8 3.65 -21.64 4.20
CA PRO A 8 4.23 -20.50 4.90
C PRO A 8 3.18 -19.87 5.81
N VAL A 9 3.50 -19.84 7.11
CA VAL A 9 2.69 -19.12 8.10
C VAL A 9 3.01 -17.63 7.98
N PHE A 10 2.17 -16.91 7.26
CA PHE A 10 2.17 -15.44 7.29
C PHE A 10 1.40 -14.96 8.52
N PHE A 11 1.95 -13.97 9.22
CA PHE A 11 1.27 -13.28 10.30
C PHE A 11 0.05 -12.54 9.74
N VAL A 12 -1.07 -13.23 9.64
CA VAL A 12 -2.37 -12.63 9.44
C VAL A 12 -2.83 -12.11 10.81
N ILE A 13 -2.81 -10.80 10.97
CA ILE A 13 -3.58 -10.19 12.07
C ILE A 13 -5.05 -10.30 11.68
N ILE A 14 -5.66 -11.41 12.06
CA ILE A 14 -7.11 -11.61 12.00
C ILE A 14 -7.69 -10.78 13.15
N LEU A 15 -8.14 -9.57 12.84
CA LEU A 15 -9.08 -8.86 13.69
C LEU A 15 -10.48 -9.36 13.33
N LEU A 16 -11.06 -10.13 14.24
CA LEU A 16 -12.45 -10.57 14.24
C LEU A 16 -13.38 -9.36 13.99
N ALA A 17 -13.91 -9.28 12.79
CA ALA A 17 -15.03 -8.40 12.47
C ALA A 17 -16.29 -9.11 13.02
N ARG A 18 -16.85 -8.60 14.12
CA ARG A 18 -18.24 -8.92 14.49
C ARG A 18 -19.14 -8.28 13.45
N SER A 19 -19.85 -9.13 12.72
CA SER A 19 -20.96 -8.73 11.85
C SER A 19 -22.07 -8.12 12.72
N ILE A 20 -22.34 -6.85 12.51
CA ILE A 20 -23.56 -6.22 12.99
C ILE A 20 -24.53 -6.27 11.81
N ASP A 21 -25.52 -7.16 11.92
CA ASP A 21 -26.67 -7.21 11.01
C ASP A 21 -27.52 -5.95 11.23
N LEU A 22 -27.41 -5.00 10.31
CA LEU A 22 -28.41 -3.92 10.20
C LEU A 22 -29.52 -4.38 9.27
N LYS A 23 -30.64 -4.78 9.85
CA LYS A 23 -31.90 -4.95 9.15
C LYS A 23 -32.32 -3.62 8.52
N ALA A 24 -32.48 -3.64 7.22
CA ALA A 24 -33.14 -2.55 6.49
C ALA A 24 -34.61 -2.48 6.92
N ASN A 25 -34.99 -1.41 7.62
CA ASN A 25 -36.38 -1.10 7.86
C ASN A 25 -36.93 -0.31 6.67
N SER A 26 -38.09 -0.81 6.22
CA SER A 26 -38.94 -0.25 5.19
C SER A 26 -39.30 1.21 5.44
N CYS A 27 -39.36 1.95 4.35
CA CYS A 27 -39.81 3.32 4.30
C CYS A 27 -41.32 3.38 4.60
N ASP A 28 -41.71 3.75 5.80
CA ASP A 28 -43.09 4.09 6.12
C ASP A 28 -43.40 5.51 5.73
N THR A 29 -44.35 5.64 4.84
CA THR A 29 -44.90 6.92 4.36
C THR A 29 -45.79 7.48 5.48
N VAL A 30 -45.33 8.49 6.19
CA VAL A 30 -46.20 9.23 7.13
C VAL A 30 -47.07 10.20 6.33
N ILE A 31 -48.36 9.89 6.23
CA ILE A 31 -49.36 10.78 5.63
C ILE A 31 -49.78 11.76 6.73
N ASN A 32 -49.54 13.04 6.51
CA ASN A 32 -50.01 14.07 7.42
C ASN A 32 -51.42 14.54 6.97
N GLU A 33 -52.36 14.68 7.92
CA GLU A 33 -53.79 14.90 7.74
C GLU A 33 -54.22 16.22 7.06
N LYS A 34 -53.33 16.96 6.45
CA LYS A 34 -53.63 18.26 5.82
C LYS A 34 -53.29 18.30 4.30
N GLY A 35 -53.37 17.21 3.57
CA GLY A 35 -53.45 17.21 2.12
C GLY A 35 -52.43 18.06 1.31
N LEU A 36 -51.36 18.58 1.93
CA LEU A 36 -50.32 19.31 1.19
C LEU A 36 -49.27 18.34 0.67
N SER A 37 -49.27 18.13 -0.63
CA SER A 37 -48.20 17.40 -1.32
C SER A 37 -46.91 18.20 -1.29
N ILE A 38 -46.02 17.86 -0.37
CA ILE A 38 -44.64 18.41 -0.36
C ILE A 38 -43.87 17.73 -1.47
N LYS A 39 -43.70 18.41 -2.59
CA LYS A 39 -42.77 17.98 -3.65
C LYS A 39 -41.36 18.00 -3.07
N LYS A 40 -40.83 16.80 -2.74
CA LYS A 40 -39.46 16.62 -2.28
C LYS A 40 -38.51 17.07 -3.39
N LEU A 41 -37.99 18.30 -3.28
CA LEU A 41 -36.98 18.79 -4.21
C LEU A 41 -35.70 18.00 -3.92
N LYS A 42 -35.39 17.05 -4.81
CA LYS A 42 -34.12 16.35 -4.78
C LYS A 42 -33.06 17.30 -5.31
N ILE A 43 -32.44 18.06 -4.39
CA ILE A 43 -31.24 18.84 -4.74
C ILE A 43 -30.11 17.80 -4.89
N GLU A 44 -29.87 17.37 -6.11
CA GLU A 44 -28.64 16.62 -6.44
C GLU A 44 -27.47 17.60 -6.37
N THR A 45 -26.90 17.79 -5.19
CA THR A 45 -25.60 18.42 -5.08
C THR A 45 -24.57 17.45 -5.63
N ASN A 46 -24.17 17.66 -6.88
CA ASN A 46 -23.03 16.98 -7.50
C ASN A 46 -21.74 17.44 -6.82
N LEU A 47 -21.53 17.05 -5.56
CA LEU A 47 -20.29 17.27 -4.86
C LEU A 47 -19.22 16.40 -5.52
N LYS A 48 -18.41 17.03 -6.37
CA LYS A 48 -17.28 16.40 -7.04
C LYS A 48 -16.24 15.97 -5.99
N SER A 49 -15.67 14.76 -6.15
CA SER A 49 -14.52 14.34 -5.32
C SER A 49 -13.45 15.44 -5.28
N ASN A 50 -12.90 15.73 -4.09
CA ASN A 50 -11.80 16.67 -3.91
C ASN A 50 -10.44 15.98 -3.70
N VAL A 51 -10.38 14.67 -3.99
CA VAL A 51 -9.17 13.86 -3.92
C VAL A 51 -8.23 14.25 -5.04
N VAL A 52 -6.98 14.58 -4.70
CA VAL A 52 -5.91 14.85 -5.66
C VAL A 52 -4.97 13.66 -5.69
N TYR A 53 -4.70 13.13 -6.87
CA TYR A 53 -3.74 12.05 -7.05
C TYR A 53 -2.34 12.58 -7.30
N PRO A 54 -1.28 11.95 -6.73
CA PRO A 54 0.08 12.20 -7.17
C PRO A 54 0.24 11.94 -8.67
N ALA A 55 1.10 12.70 -9.35
CA ALA A 55 1.25 12.62 -10.81
C ALA A 55 1.48 11.19 -11.34
N ILE A 56 2.29 10.40 -10.64
CA ILE A 56 2.57 9.00 -11.04
C ILE A 56 1.38 8.04 -10.89
N LEU A 57 0.32 8.47 -10.25
CA LEU A 57 -0.90 7.68 -10.00
C LEU A 57 -2.13 8.26 -10.71
N SER A 58 -1.97 9.37 -11.44
CA SER A 58 -3.05 9.95 -12.25
C SER A 58 -3.57 8.96 -13.28
N GLY A 59 -4.87 9.02 -13.58
CA GLY A 59 -5.53 8.10 -14.52
C GLY A 59 -6.01 6.78 -13.88
N ASN A 60 -5.79 6.60 -12.56
CA ASN A 60 -6.25 5.41 -11.86
C ASN A 60 -7.48 5.67 -10.95
N GLU A 61 -8.09 6.86 -11.05
CA GLU A 61 -9.13 7.33 -10.16
C GLU A 61 -10.35 6.40 -10.18
N SER A 62 -10.84 6.08 -11.36
CA SER A 62 -12.04 5.23 -11.54
C SER A 62 -11.91 3.82 -10.96
N GLN A 63 -10.69 3.26 -10.98
CA GLN A 63 -10.41 1.91 -10.48
C GLN A 63 -10.08 1.88 -8.99
N THR A 64 -9.79 3.03 -8.37
CA THR A 64 -9.18 3.04 -7.03
C THR A 64 -9.90 3.87 -6.00
N LEU A 65 -10.71 4.87 -6.41
CA LEU A 65 -11.31 5.85 -5.50
C LEU A 65 -12.15 5.18 -4.39
N GLU A 66 -13.01 4.23 -4.74
CA GLU A 66 -13.82 3.49 -3.77
C GLU A 66 -12.97 2.66 -2.80
N TYR A 67 -11.89 2.05 -3.30
CA TYR A 67 -10.96 1.33 -2.43
C TYR A 67 -10.28 2.27 -1.43
N ILE A 68 -9.82 3.44 -1.90
CA ILE A 68 -9.15 4.43 -1.06
C ILE A 68 -10.09 4.97 0.01
N GLU A 69 -11.34 5.24 -0.33
CA GLU A 69 -12.36 5.66 0.62
C GLU A 69 -12.51 4.65 1.75
N ARG A 70 -12.81 3.39 1.44
CA ARG A 70 -12.94 2.31 2.42
C ARG A 70 -11.65 2.11 3.24
N PHE A 71 -10.51 2.14 2.58
CA PHE A 71 -9.21 2.01 3.23
C PHE A 71 -8.95 3.16 4.21
N SER A 72 -9.28 4.40 3.83
CA SER A 72 -9.08 5.60 4.65
C SER A 72 -9.89 5.55 5.95
N VAL A 73 -11.12 5.06 5.89
CA VAL A 73 -12.00 4.90 7.05
C VAL A 73 -11.51 3.74 7.93
N ASN A 74 -11.37 2.55 7.35
CA ASN A 74 -11.05 1.33 8.09
C ASN A 74 -9.63 1.34 8.68
N ARG A 75 -8.72 2.11 8.10
CA ARG A 75 -7.29 2.15 8.47
C ARG A 75 -6.84 3.52 8.98
N ARG A 76 -7.78 4.39 9.39
CA ARG A 76 -7.46 5.77 9.81
C ARG A 76 -6.32 5.85 10.82
N ALA A 77 -6.41 5.11 11.92
CA ALA A 77 -5.37 5.10 12.95
C ALA A 77 -4.01 4.59 12.43
N TYR A 78 -4.03 3.59 11.55
CA TYR A 78 -2.82 3.09 10.89
C TYR A 78 -2.19 4.16 10.00
N LEU A 79 -2.99 4.85 9.17
CA LEU A 79 -2.53 5.90 8.27
C LEU A 79 -1.90 7.06 9.04
N MET A 80 -2.54 7.51 10.12
CA MET A 80 -2.01 8.58 10.96
C MET A 80 -0.67 8.21 11.60
N ARG A 81 -0.55 7.00 12.17
CA ARG A 81 0.71 6.50 12.74
C ARG A 81 1.80 6.34 11.68
N THR A 82 1.45 5.84 10.50
CA THR A 82 2.38 5.64 9.39
C THR A 82 2.89 6.97 8.86
N PHE A 83 2.02 7.96 8.70
CA PHE A 83 2.42 9.32 8.31
C PHE A 83 3.35 9.96 9.36
N ALA A 84 2.99 9.86 10.64
CA ALA A 84 3.80 10.41 11.73
C ALA A 84 5.21 9.77 11.77
N ARG A 85 5.30 8.45 11.63
CA ARG A 85 6.60 7.76 11.49
C ARG A 85 7.34 8.21 10.24
N GLY A 86 6.63 8.34 9.12
CA GLY A 86 7.18 8.76 7.85
C GLY A 86 7.88 10.12 7.91
N LYS A 87 7.41 11.07 8.71
CA LYS A 87 8.06 12.37 8.89
C LYS A 87 9.56 12.26 9.22
N LYS A 88 9.96 11.24 9.98
CA LYS A 88 11.36 10.98 10.35
C LYS A 88 12.18 10.40 9.19
N TYR A 89 11.59 9.57 8.35
CA TYR A 89 12.30 8.75 7.37
C TYR A 89 12.19 9.29 5.93
N PHE A 90 11.02 9.79 5.56
CA PHE A 90 10.72 10.20 4.18
C PHE A 90 11.63 11.29 3.61
N PRO A 91 12.07 12.32 4.35
CA PRO A 91 12.96 13.33 3.78
C PRO A 91 14.26 12.73 3.27
N LYS A 92 14.90 11.85 4.05
CA LYS A 92 16.15 11.18 3.66
C LYS A 92 15.95 10.23 2.49
N ILE A 93 14.87 9.44 2.52
CA ILE A 93 14.53 8.51 1.44
C ILE A 93 14.27 9.28 0.14
N ALA A 94 13.46 10.35 0.21
CA ALA A 94 13.15 11.18 -0.96
C ALA A 94 14.40 11.83 -1.57
N ALA A 95 15.34 12.30 -0.74
CA ALA A 95 16.60 12.85 -1.23
C ALA A 95 17.42 11.81 -2.01
N ILE A 96 17.50 10.57 -1.49
CA ILE A 96 18.20 9.47 -2.19
C ILE A 96 17.45 9.11 -3.49
N PHE A 97 16.13 8.99 -3.47
CA PHE A 97 15.34 8.65 -4.66
C PHE A 97 15.47 9.71 -5.75
N LYS A 98 15.39 11.01 -5.41
CA LYS A 98 15.64 12.10 -6.35
C LYS A 98 17.02 12.00 -7.02
N LYS A 99 18.06 11.69 -6.24
CA LYS A 99 19.43 11.51 -6.77
C LYS A 99 19.52 10.36 -7.78
N HIS A 100 18.64 9.36 -7.68
CA HIS A 100 18.59 8.22 -8.59
C HIS A 100 17.53 8.35 -9.70
N ASN A 101 16.82 9.48 -9.79
CA ASN A 101 15.70 9.71 -10.69
C ASN A 101 14.55 8.70 -10.48
N ILE A 102 14.25 8.40 -9.21
CA ILE A 102 13.14 7.56 -8.81
C ILE A 102 12.03 8.44 -8.24
N PRO A 103 10.76 8.24 -8.64
CA PRO A 103 9.63 8.96 -8.07
C PRO A 103 9.59 8.82 -6.54
N THR A 104 9.39 9.95 -5.86
CA THR A 104 9.46 9.99 -4.39
C THR A 104 8.31 9.24 -3.72
N GLU A 105 7.26 8.96 -4.45
CA GLU A 105 6.09 8.19 -4.02
C GLU A 105 6.46 6.74 -3.63
N PHE A 106 7.48 6.18 -4.24
CA PHE A 106 8.00 4.86 -3.85
C PHE A 106 8.50 4.80 -2.41
N LYS A 107 8.75 5.95 -1.74
CA LYS A 107 9.08 5.96 -0.32
C LYS A 107 8.04 5.27 0.58
N VAL A 108 6.80 5.17 0.12
CA VAL A 108 5.72 4.48 0.84
C VAL A 108 5.95 2.98 0.96
N LEU A 109 6.74 2.37 0.06
CA LEU A 109 7.06 0.93 0.14
C LEU A 109 7.68 0.55 1.48
N ILE A 110 8.51 1.41 2.09
CA ILE A 110 9.11 1.12 3.41
C ILE A 110 8.05 0.90 4.50
N ALA A 111 6.91 1.59 4.39
CA ALA A 111 5.79 1.41 5.31
C ALA A 111 5.07 0.07 5.08
N LEU A 112 4.92 -0.34 3.82
CA LEU A 112 4.30 -1.60 3.44
C LEU A 112 5.19 -2.80 3.81
N GLU A 113 6.52 -2.67 3.63
CA GLU A 113 7.47 -3.75 3.84
C GLU A 113 7.74 -4.04 5.32
N SER A 114 7.97 -3.02 6.11
CA SER A 114 8.44 -3.20 7.48
C SER A 114 7.79 -2.31 8.53
N ALA A 115 6.87 -1.43 8.13
CA ALA A 115 6.38 -0.34 8.99
C ALA A 115 7.53 0.45 9.65
N PHE A 116 8.62 0.68 8.90
CA PHE A 116 9.85 1.36 9.35
C PHE A 116 10.66 0.59 10.40
N ASN A 117 10.56 -0.74 10.44
CA ASN A 117 11.30 -1.58 11.37
C ASN A 117 12.59 -2.10 10.73
N ALA A 118 13.75 -1.65 11.26
CA ALA A 118 15.06 -2.12 10.82
C ALA A 118 15.30 -3.61 11.06
N ASN A 119 14.64 -4.18 12.06
CA ASN A 119 14.84 -5.57 12.49
C ASN A 119 13.74 -6.52 11.95
N ALA A 120 12.88 -6.05 11.06
CA ALA A 120 11.88 -6.90 10.44
C ALA A 120 12.54 -8.03 9.65
N ILE A 121 12.06 -9.25 9.84
CA ILE A 121 12.48 -10.45 9.11
C ILE A 121 11.21 -11.18 8.68
N SER A 122 11.07 -11.41 7.38
CA SER A 122 9.96 -12.19 6.84
C SER A 122 10.24 -13.70 6.92
N SER A 123 9.19 -14.51 6.81
CA SER A 123 9.32 -15.97 6.72
C SER A 123 10.13 -16.44 5.51
N ALA A 124 10.17 -15.64 4.45
CA ALA A 124 10.97 -15.87 3.26
C ALA A 124 12.44 -15.42 3.39
N GLY A 125 12.83 -14.82 4.52
CA GLY A 125 14.21 -14.37 4.78
C GLY A 125 14.53 -12.97 4.25
N ALA A 126 13.52 -12.17 3.88
CA ALA A 126 13.71 -10.75 3.61
C ALA A 126 14.00 -9.99 4.91
N VAL A 127 14.87 -8.97 4.89
CA VAL A 127 15.36 -8.31 6.10
C VAL A 127 15.33 -6.80 5.96
N GLY A 128 15.01 -6.14 7.09
CA GLY A 128 15.20 -4.74 7.32
C GLY A 128 14.13 -3.83 6.76
N TYR A 129 14.43 -2.56 6.67
CA TYR A 129 13.52 -1.50 6.28
C TYR A 129 12.79 -1.75 4.96
N TRP A 130 13.49 -2.27 3.96
CA TRP A 130 13.03 -2.47 2.59
C TRP A 130 12.75 -3.93 2.27
N GLN A 131 12.80 -4.81 3.27
CA GLN A 131 12.63 -6.26 3.12
C GLN A 131 13.45 -6.84 1.96
N ILE A 132 14.77 -6.56 1.98
CA ILE A 132 15.68 -6.97 0.92
C ILE A 132 16.05 -8.43 1.13
N MET A 133 15.87 -9.24 0.07
CA MET A 133 16.31 -10.64 0.02
C MET A 133 17.83 -10.74 -0.04
N SER A 134 18.41 -11.84 0.47
CA SER A 134 19.85 -12.02 0.53
C SER A 134 20.55 -12.01 -0.84
N ASN A 135 19.92 -12.58 -1.87
CA ASN A 135 20.43 -12.53 -3.24
C ASN A 135 20.48 -11.09 -3.79
N VAL A 136 19.41 -10.32 -3.59
CA VAL A 136 19.34 -8.90 -3.98
C VAL A 136 20.36 -8.08 -3.21
N ALA A 137 20.52 -8.32 -1.89
CA ALA A 137 21.51 -7.64 -1.09
C ALA A 137 22.93 -7.81 -1.65
N ARG A 138 23.31 -9.03 -2.03
CA ARG A 138 24.63 -9.33 -2.62
C ARG A 138 24.77 -8.71 -4.01
N GLU A 139 23.77 -8.86 -4.86
CA GLU A 139 23.75 -8.30 -6.22
C GLU A 139 24.01 -6.79 -6.22
N TYR A 140 23.42 -6.08 -5.25
CA TYR A 140 23.55 -4.62 -5.13
C TYR A 140 24.64 -4.17 -4.14
N GLY A 141 25.43 -5.12 -3.60
CA GLY A 141 26.66 -4.83 -2.83
C GLY A 141 26.45 -4.49 -1.36
N LEU A 142 25.34 -4.94 -0.73
CA LEU A 142 25.20 -4.87 0.72
C LEU A 142 26.00 -5.99 1.40
N LYS A 143 26.68 -5.64 2.48
CA LYS A 143 27.30 -6.62 3.38
C LYS A 143 26.21 -7.23 4.26
N ILE A 144 26.10 -8.56 4.20
CA ILE A 144 25.17 -9.35 5.01
C ILE A 144 25.92 -10.47 5.70
N PRO A 145 25.45 -10.96 6.87
CA PRO A 145 26.02 -12.15 7.49
C PRO A 145 25.94 -13.32 6.52
N GLU A 146 27.04 -14.03 6.33
CA GLU A 146 27.02 -15.27 5.59
C GLU A 146 26.11 -16.26 6.30
N GLU A 147 25.27 -16.96 5.54
CA GLU A 147 24.48 -18.04 6.10
C GLU A 147 25.47 -19.14 6.57
N ILE A 148 25.61 -19.28 7.88
CA ILE A 148 26.49 -20.26 8.55
C ILE A 148 26.13 -21.71 8.19
N LYS A 149 25.12 -21.93 7.36
CA LYS A 149 24.66 -23.27 6.96
C LYS A 149 25.63 -24.05 6.09
N SER A 150 26.55 -23.40 5.38
CA SER A 150 27.58 -24.10 4.56
C SER A 150 28.84 -24.46 5.32
N LEU A 151 29.09 -23.86 6.49
CA LEU A 151 30.32 -24.07 7.25
C LEU A 151 30.24 -25.22 8.27
N LYS A 152 29.06 -25.78 8.54
CA LYS A 152 28.90 -26.89 9.50
C LYS A 152 29.37 -28.25 8.97
N LYS A 153 29.82 -28.36 7.72
CA LYS A 153 30.30 -29.62 7.16
C LYS A 153 31.82 -29.71 6.90
N GLN A 154 32.59 -28.63 7.02
CA GLN A 154 34.00 -28.66 6.61
C GLN A 154 35.03 -28.12 7.62
N GLU A 155 34.66 -27.48 8.74
CA GLU A 155 35.62 -26.96 9.72
C GLU A 155 35.31 -27.38 11.16
N VAL A 156 35.33 -28.67 11.45
CA VAL A 156 35.43 -29.20 12.82
C VAL A 156 36.89 -29.33 13.27
N SER A 157 37.86 -28.83 12.52
CA SER A 157 39.26 -28.86 12.94
C SER A 157 39.95 -27.55 12.62
N LEU A 158 40.51 -26.95 13.68
CA LEU A 158 41.44 -25.83 13.70
C LEU A 158 40.91 -24.40 13.90
N LYS A 159 41.22 -23.92 15.12
CA LYS A 159 41.30 -22.55 15.63
C LYS A 159 40.11 -21.96 16.36
N LYS A 160 40.02 -22.36 17.63
CA LYS A 160 39.45 -21.57 18.73
C LYS A 160 40.31 -20.31 19.00
N THR A 161 40.20 -19.21 18.30
CA THR A 161 40.70 -17.90 18.77
C THR A 161 40.65 -16.81 17.67
N ALA A 162 39.63 -16.73 16.89
CA ALA A 162 39.37 -15.48 16.18
C ALA A 162 38.03 -14.90 16.68
N HIS A 163 38.07 -13.80 17.41
CA HIS A 163 36.90 -12.98 17.66
C HIS A 163 36.37 -12.55 16.30
N LYS A 164 35.41 -13.30 15.74
CA LYS A 164 34.72 -12.89 14.52
C LYS A 164 33.96 -11.63 14.89
N ILE A 165 34.42 -10.48 14.43
CA ILE A 165 33.68 -9.24 14.49
C ILE A 165 32.30 -9.54 13.85
N PRO A 166 31.18 -9.37 14.56
CA PRO A 166 29.86 -9.67 14.01
C PRO A 166 29.66 -8.88 12.73
N VAL A 167 29.42 -9.53 11.61
CA VAL A 167 29.09 -8.85 10.35
C VAL A 167 27.75 -8.18 10.54
N VAL A 168 27.76 -6.85 10.48
CA VAL A 168 26.54 -6.06 10.60
C VAL A 168 25.72 -6.23 9.31
N ASP A 169 24.47 -6.66 9.44
CA ASP A 169 23.56 -6.77 8.30
C ASP A 169 23.16 -5.37 7.79
N GLU A 170 23.73 -4.97 6.65
CA GLU A 170 23.53 -3.63 6.09
C GLU A 170 22.12 -3.40 5.55
N ARG A 171 21.31 -4.44 5.39
CA ARG A 171 19.87 -4.32 5.09
C ARG A 171 19.11 -3.57 6.19
N LYS A 172 19.64 -3.62 7.42
CA LYS A 172 19.11 -2.90 8.59
C LYS A 172 19.57 -1.43 8.66
N ASN A 173 20.53 -1.02 7.84
CA ASN A 173 20.97 0.36 7.76
C ASN A 173 20.09 1.13 6.79
N LEU A 174 19.34 2.13 7.28
CA LEU A 174 18.40 2.91 6.47
C LEU A 174 19.05 3.48 5.21
N THR A 175 20.21 4.11 5.34
CA THR A 175 20.87 4.80 4.23
C THR A 175 21.33 3.81 3.16
N LYS A 176 22.09 2.79 3.57
CA LYS A 176 22.64 1.80 2.64
C LYS A 176 21.53 1.01 1.94
N SER A 177 20.55 0.54 2.70
CA SER A 177 19.41 -0.20 2.13
C SER A 177 18.52 0.66 1.24
N THR A 178 18.39 1.98 1.51
CA THR A 178 17.67 2.90 0.62
C THR A 178 18.40 3.12 -0.71
N TYR A 179 19.74 3.21 -0.72
CA TYR A 179 20.50 3.25 -1.97
C TYR A 179 20.30 2.00 -2.81
N VAL A 180 20.26 0.83 -2.17
CA VAL A 180 19.98 -0.43 -2.87
C VAL A 180 18.54 -0.45 -3.39
N ALA A 181 17.57 -0.07 -2.58
CA ALA A 181 16.17 0.03 -3.02
C ALA A 181 16.01 0.97 -4.23
N ALA A 182 16.70 2.13 -4.22
CA ALA A 182 16.69 3.07 -5.34
C ALA A 182 17.25 2.46 -6.63
N ARG A 183 18.39 1.77 -6.54
CA ARG A 183 19.01 1.08 -7.70
C ARG A 183 18.12 -0.05 -8.21
N TYR A 184 17.58 -0.86 -7.33
CA TYR A 184 16.64 -1.93 -7.67
C TYR A 184 15.40 -1.37 -8.38
N LEU A 185 14.79 -0.31 -7.84
CA LEU A 185 13.64 0.34 -8.47
C LEU A 185 14.00 0.95 -9.83
N LYS A 186 15.20 1.51 -9.99
CA LYS A 186 15.68 2.03 -11.28
C LYS A 186 15.75 0.93 -12.34
N ASP A 187 16.22 -0.25 -11.96
CA ASP A 187 16.24 -1.40 -12.87
C ASP A 187 14.82 -1.86 -13.23
N ARG A 188 13.90 -1.84 -12.25
CA ARG A 188 12.47 -2.14 -12.52
C ARG A 188 11.83 -1.10 -13.44
N CYS A 189 12.14 0.20 -13.27
CA CYS A 189 11.67 1.25 -14.19
C CYS A 189 12.07 0.95 -15.65
N ARG A 190 13.32 0.54 -15.88
CA ARG A 190 13.77 0.14 -17.22
C ARG A 190 13.06 -1.12 -17.73
N ASN A 191 12.95 -2.14 -16.88
CA ASN A 191 12.42 -3.46 -17.26
C ASN A 191 10.91 -3.45 -17.51
N LEU A 192 10.17 -2.52 -16.90
CA LEU A 192 8.71 -2.41 -16.96
C LEU A 192 8.25 -1.06 -17.55
N LYS A 193 9.10 -0.42 -18.38
CA LYS A 193 8.78 0.79 -19.16
C LYS A 193 8.13 1.91 -18.34
N ASN A 194 8.53 2.06 -17.07
CA ASN A 194 7.95 3.02 -16.12
C ASN A 194 6.45 2.84 -15.81
N ASP A 195 5.85 1.66 -16.05
CA ASP A 195 4.54 1.37 -15.45
C ASP A 195 4.74 1.17 -13.95
N TYR A 196 4.41 2.22 -13.19
CA TYR A 196 4.68 2.27 -11.75
C TYR A 196 3.90 1.24 -10.95
N LEU A 197 2.70 0.85 -11.40
CA LEU A 197 1.92 -0.18 -10.72
C LEU A 197 2.46 -1.59 -11.00
N LEU A 198 2.97 -1.85 -12.19
CA LEU A 198 3.70 -3.08 -12.50
C LEU A 198 5.00 -3.17 -11.69
N ILE A 199 5.71 -2.03 -11.51
CA ILE A 199 6.92 -1.97 -10.69
C ILE A 199 6.60 -2.31 -9.23
N VAL A 200 5.54 -1.75 -8.67
CA VAL A 200 5.07 -2.06 -7.31
C VAL A 200 4.67 -3.53 -7.17
N ALA A 201 3.94 -4.08 -8.16
CA ALA A 201 3.61 -5.51 -8.18
C ALA A 201 4.87 -6.38 -8.22
N SER A 202 5.88 -5.99 -9.01
CA SER A 202 7.15 -6.72 -9.13
C SER A 202 8.00 -6.66 -7.86
N TYR A 203 7.88 -5.60 -7.08
CA TYR A 203 8.57 -5.48 -5.80
C TYR A 203 8.09 -6.55 -4.80
N ASN A 204 6.78 -6.78 -4.75
CA ASN A 204 6.16 -7.77 -3.86
C ASN A 204 6.27 -9.20 -4.40
N TRP A 205 6.01 -9.41 -5.69
CA TRP A 205 5.85 -10.76 -6.26
C TRP A 205 7.03 -11.23 -7.12
N GLY A 206 7.98 -10.34 -7.39
CA GLY A 206 9.12 -10.60 -8.27
C GLY A 206 8.80 -10.32 -9.75
N VAL A 207 9.78 -9.77 -10.46
CA VAL A 207 9.62 -9.32 -11.85
C VAL A 207 9.32 -10.47 -12.82
N GLY A 208 9.90 -11.65 -12.61
CA GLY A 208 9.64 -12.83 -13.46
C GLY A 208 8.17 -13.25 -13.44
N ASN A 209 7.55 -13.24 -12.27
CA ASN A 209 6.13 -13.54 -12.13
C ASN A 209 5.24 -12.48 -12.80
N VAL A 210 5.63 -11.21 -12.69
CA VAL A 210 4.91 -10.11 -13.37
C VAL A 210 5.02 -10.28 -14.89
N TRP A 211 6.19 -10.58 -15.44
CA TRP A 211 6.33 -10.87 -16.87
C TRP A 211 5.48 -12.04 -17.33
N ASN A 212 5.47 -13.14 -16.58
CA ASN A 212 4.61 -14.28 -16.88
C ASN A 212 3.12 -13.87 -16.89
N ALA A 213 2.69 -13.03 -15.97
CA ALA A 213 1.33 -12.51 -15.95
C ALA A 213 1.05 -11.58 -17.15
N MET A 214 2.03 -10.75 -17.56
CA MET A 214 1.94 -9.90 -18.74
C MET A 214 1.77 -10.74 -20.01
N GLN A 215 2.58 -11.78 -20.21
CA GLN A 215 2.48 -12.71 -21.35
C GLN A 215 1.10 -13.36 -21.44
N ARG A 216 0.50 -13.73 -20.31
CA ARG A 216 -0.84 -14.34 -20.26
C ARG A 216 -1.97 -13.44 -20.75
N THR A 217 -1.74 -12.14 -20.87
CA THR A 217 -2.76 -11.21 -21.42
C THR A 217 -2.89 -11.28 -22.93
N GLY A 218 -1.86 -11.71 -23.63
CA GLY A 218 -1.76 -11.64 -25.10
C GLY A 218 -1.57 -10.22 -25.65
N LYS A 219 -1.46 -9.20 -24.79
CA LYS A 219 -1.24 -7.81 -25.20
C LYS A 219 0.25 -7.52 -25.38
N SER A 220 0.60 -6.64 -26.31
CA SER A 220 1.99 -6.20 -26.54
C SER A 220 2.51 -5.30 -25.40
N ASP A 221 1.64 -4.52 -24.78
CA ASP A 221 1.99 -3.57 -23.70
C ASP A 221 0.91 -3.60 -22.59
N PRO A 222 0.83 -4.68 -21.81
CA PRO A 222 -0.19 -4.82 -20.78
C PRO A 222 0.15 -3.97 -19.57
N THR A 223 -0.86 -3.29 -19.04
CA THR A 223 -0.79 -2.53 -17.80
C THR A 223 -1.03 -3.41 -16.56
N PHE A 224 -0.86 -2.83 -15.37
CA PHE A 224 -1.25 -3.50 -14.11
C PHE A 224 -2.72 -3.95 -14.12
N TRP A 225 -3.62 -3.16 -14.67
CA TRP A 225 -5.06 -3.49 -14.70
C TRP A 225 -5.36 -4.71 -15.58
N ASP A 226 -4.60 -4.89 -16.65
CA ASP A 226 -4.73 -6.06 -17.53
C ASP A 226 -4.27 -7.34 -16.85
N ILE A 227 -3.19 -7.27 -16.07
CA ILE A 227 -2.62 -8.45 -15.39
C ILE A 227 -3.26 -8.73 -14.04
N LYS A 228 -4.00 -7.79 -13.46
CA LYS A 228 -4.54 -7.86 -12.08
C LYS A 228 -5.26 -9.18 -11.79
N LYS A 229 -6.03 -9.71 -12.74
CA LYS A 229 -6.74 -10.98 -12.57
C LYS A 229 -5.81 -12.18 -12.35
N TYR A 230 -4.58 -12.13 -12.85
CA TYR A 230 -3.58 -13.21 -12.75
C TYR A 230 -2.69 -13.10 -11.51
N LEU A 231 -2.76 -12.00 -10.77
CA LEU A 231 -1.94 -11.78 -9.57
C LEU A 231 -2.53 -12.50 -8.35
N PRO A 232 -1.68 -12.92 -7.39
CA PRO A 232 -2.13 -13.33 -6.06
C PRO A 232 -2.94 -12.22 -5.37
N SER A 233 -3.87 -12.60 -4.52
CA SER A 233 -4.68 -11.62 -3.73
C SER A 233 -3.81 -10.70 -2.88
N GLU A 234 -2.71 -11.23 -2.34
CA GLU A 234 -1.73 -10.45 -1.57
C GLU A 234 -1.10 -9.36 -2.43
N THR A 235 -0.62 -9.68 -3.63
CA THR A 235 0.00 -8.70 -4.54
C THR A 235 -1.01 -7.66 -5.04
N LYS A 236 -2.26 -8.08 -5.30
CA LYS A 236 -3.35 -7.14 -5.60
C LYS A 236 -3.54 -6.14 -4.47
N ALA A 237 -3.65 -6.63 -3.25
CA ALA A 237 -3.81 -5.78 -2.06
C ALA A 237 -2.60 -4.88 -1.83
N TYR A 238 -1.38 -5.38 -2.06
CA TYR A 238 -0.15 -4.61 -1.92
C TYR A 238 -0.13 -3.39 -2.83
N VAL A 239 -0.44 -3.56 -4.13
CA VAL A 239 -0.53 -2.45 -5.09
C VAL A 239 -1.65 -1.47 -4.73
N MET A 240 -2.83 -1.98 -4.37
CA MET A 240 -3.94 -1.12 -3.96
C MET A 240 -3.63 -0.33 -2.67
N ASN A 241 -2.93 -0.94 -1.72
CA ASN A 241 -2.45 -0.25 -0.51
C ASN A 241 -1.41 0.82 -0.83
N PHE A 242 -0.49 0.55 -1.76
CA PHE A 242 0.49 1.54 -2.23
C PHE A 242 -0.21 2.78 -2.80
N ILE A 243 -1.23 2.59 -3.65
CA ILE A 243 -2.02 3.69 -4.20
C ILE A 243 -2.73 4.44 -3.08
N ALA A 244 -3.45 3.72 -2.21
CA ALA A 244 -4.24 4.33 -1.14
C ALA A 244 -3.39 5.17 -0.19
N ILE A 245 -2.26 4.66 0.27
CA ILE A 245 -1.38 5.39 1.19
C ILE A 245 -0.81 6.64 0.51
N ASN A 246 -0.35 6.54 -0.74
CA ASN A 246 0.17 7.69 -1.47
C ASN A 246 -0.89 8.77 -1.67
N VAL A 247 -2.10 8.40 -2.09
CA VAL A 247 -3.20 9.36 -2.30
C VAL A 247 -3.61 10.01 -0.98
N ILE A 248 -3.76 9.24 0.11
CA ILE A 248 -4.08 9.80 1.42
C ILE A 248 -2.97 10.71 1.93
N PHE A 249 -1.71 10.34 1.75
CA PHE A 249 -0.58 11.18 2.19
C PHE A 249 -0.43 12.45 1.36
N HIS A 250 -0.82 12.42 0.10
CA HIS A 250 -0.88 13.60 -0.75
C HIS A 250 -1.99 14.57 -0.34
N ASN A 251 -3.07 14.05 0.23
CA ASN A 251 -4.23 14.81 0.73
C ASN A 251 -4.28 14.85 2.27
N TYR A 252 -3.14 14.74 2.96
CA TYR A 252 -3.13 14.41 4.38
C TYR A 252 -3.85 15.45 5.26
N GLU A 253 -3.73 16.74 4.97
CA GLU A 253 -4.43 17.79 5.71
C GLU A 253 -5.95 17.66 5.61
N LYS A 254 -6.47 17.43 4.40
CA LYS A 254 -7.90 17.17 4.19
C LYS A 254 -8.35 15.89 4.91
N PHE A 255 -7.53 14.84 4.85
CA PHE A 255 -7.80 13.57 5.53
C PHE A 255 -7.83 13.76 7.06
N LEU A 256 -6.87 14.50 7.63
CA LEU A 256 -6.77 14.75 9.06
C LEU A 256 -8.01 15.52 9.57
N ASN A 257 -8.43 16.55 8.84
CA ASN A 257 -9.54 17.43 9.16
C ASN A 257 -10.93 16.90 8.78
N ASN A 258 -11.02 15.65 8.26
CA ASN A 258 -12.27 15.05 7.77
C ASN A 258 -12.97 15.84 6.64
N THR A 259 -12.21 16.59 5.84
CA THR A 259 -12.71 17.35 4.68
C THR A 259 -12.39 16.70 3.35
N LEU A 260 -11.78 15.50 3.36
CA LEU A 260 -11.51 14.72 2.16
C LEU A 260 -12.78 13.99 1.73
N THR A 261 -13.27 14.31 0.52
CA THR A 261 -14.49 13.73 -0.06
C THR A 261 -14.16 12.88 -1.27
N PHE A 262 -14.66 11.64 -1.30
CA PHE A 262 -14.37 10.64 -2.33
C PHE A 262 -15.49 10.52 -3.36
N LYS A 263 -16.72 10.64 -2.91
CA LYS A 263 -17.91 10.63 -3.78
C LYS A 263 -18.70 11.92 -3.58
N ALA A 264 -19.48 12.27 -4.57
CA ALA A 264 -20.66 13.07 -4.34
C ALA A 264 -21.55 12.28 -3.37
N THR A 265 -21.52 12.62 -2.08
CA THR A 265 -22.50 12.07 -1.15
C THR A 265 -23.86 12.67 -1.53
N PRO A 266 -24.90 11.84 -1.82
CA PRO A 266 -26.25 12.34 -1.67
C PRO A 266 -26.37 12.74 -0.18
N ASP A 267 -26.75 13.99 0.06
CA ASP A 267 -26.89 14.52 1.39
C ASP A 267 -27.61 13.56 2.33
N ARG A 268 -27.00 13.28 3.49
CA ARG A 268 -27.75 12.84 4.65
C ARG A 268 -28.70 13.96 4.97
N ASP A 269 -29.99 13.69 4.83
CA ASP A 269 -31.14 14.49 5.17
C ASP A 269 -30.84 15.77 6.01
N TYR A 270 -30.56 16.88 5.33
CA TYR A 270 -30.80 18.18 5.91
C TYR A 270 -32.28 18.50 5.66
N THR A 271 -33.15 18.01 6.51
CA THR A 271 -34.50 18.58 6.64
C THR A 271 -34.35 19.94 7.30
N ALA A 272 -33.94 20.92 6.50
CA ALA A 272 -34.18 22.31 6.86
C ALA A 272 -35.68 22.52 6.74
N SER A 273 -36.38 22.46 7.85
CA SER A 273 -37.73 22.95 8.00
C SER A 273 -37.71 24.46 7.83
N ILE A 274 -37.86 24.93 6.58
CA ILE A 274 -38.20 26.33 6.33
C ILE A 274 -39.67 26.48 6.69
N THR A 275 -39.93 26.86 7.95
CA THR A 275 -41.22 27.41 8.34
C THR A 275 -41.28 28.84 7.80
N GLN A 276 -41.81 28.99 6.59
CA GLN A 276 -42.16 30.28 6.03
C GLN A 276 -43.42 30.73 6.74
N ALA A 277 -43.26 31.63 7.76
CA ALA A 277 -44.39 32.38 8.27
C ALA A 277 -44.86 33.36 7.18
N MET A 278 -46.08 33.19 6.71
CA MET A 278 -46.77 34.20 5.93
C MET A 278 -47.28 35.29 6.87
N PRO A 279 -47.03 36.58 6.59
CA PRO A 279 -47.70 37.64 7.32
C PRO A 279 -49.16 37.76 6.82
N PHE A 280 -50.02 38.06 7.78
CA PHE A 280 -51.43 38.46 7.57
C PHE A 280 -51.54 39.77 6.81
#